data_1aaba696a85704da644873f435a6174d
#
_entry.id   1aaba696a85704da644873f435a6174d
#
_cell.length_a   1.000
_cell.length_b   1.000
_cell.length_c   1.000
_cell.angle_alpha   90.00
_cell.angle_beta   90.00
_cell.angle_gamma   90.00
#
_symmetry.space_group_name_H-M   'P 1'
#
loop_
_entity.id
_entity.type
_entity.pdbx_description
1 polymer ?
#
loop_
_entity_poly.entity_id
_entity_poly.type
_entity_poly.pdbx_seq_one_letter_code
_entity_poly.pdbx_strand_id
1 'polypeptide(L)'
;MRLMVRALTTFFLTLLLAASVCAQQAAASKPVGGDTTGDDVTLTVFNRPVIVFRASFLGASPKVRADRARFSINQALERGGAMVVSVKGNSEGQLVLIDDQLVFVVTGADVDPLLQEDVKAAAAKAARQLEQIIAETREARDLRAMLKALGVAAVASLVFAALVALVMRLRVGLDRLLVSSLENRVKNLKLGGTQIVETHQLIPALQRLLNVLRWLVILLLAYEWLSFVLSAFPYTRSWGERLNGYLLDVIGGILNSILGAIPGLGVALSIFLVARLFIGFLGRILERLVRAGTPISWLSPQTMPTSRRLFNVAIWLFAVAMAYPYLPGAETDAFKGLSVLLGLMVSLGASSIVGQGAAGLILTYTGTLRVGEYVRIGDNEGTVVKLGMFTTTVRTGLGEELTLPNSMITGTVTRNYSRTVQGAGY
;
A
#
# COMPACT_ATOMS: atom_id res chain seq x y z
N MET A 1 15.48 33.64 -5.66
CA MET A 1 15.43 33.43 -7.11
C MET A 1 16.47 32.40 -7.60
N ARG A 2 17.78 32.52 -7.29
CA ARG A 2 18.83 31.57 -7.71
C ARG A 2 18.67 30.13 -7.17
N LEU A 3 18.16 29.95 -5.95
CA LEU A 3 17.86 28.62 -5.36
C LEU A 3 16.65 27.94 -6.03
N MET A 4 15.67 28.73 -6.45
CA MET A 4 14.47 28.27 -7.13
C MET A 4 14.78 27.78 -8.57
N VAL A 5 15.66 28.48 -9.28
CA VAL A 5 16.11 28.09 -10.63
C VAL A 5 16.94 26.80 -10.55
N ARG A 6 17.83 26.66 -9.55
CA ARG A 6 18.59 25.42 -9.33
C ARG A 6 17.70 24.25 -8.93
N ALA A 7 16.68 24.45 -8.09
CA ALA A 7 15.71 23.41 -7.75
C ALA A 7 14.86 23.00 -8.96
N LEU A 8 14.49 23.94 -9.82
CA LEU A 8 13.74 23.67 -11.04
C LEU A 8 14.60 22.92 -12.07
N THR A 9 15.88 23.31 -12.24
CA THR A 9 16.80 22.64 -13.18
C THR A 9 17.18 21.24 -12.72
N THR A 10 17.42 21.03 -11.42
CA THR A 10 17.68 19.67 -10.87
C THR A 10 16.41 18.81 -10.96
N PHE A 11 15.24 19.37 -10.72
CA PHE A 11 13.95 18.68 -10.89
C PHE A 11 13.70 18.28 -12.36
N PHE A 12 13.95 19.19 -13.30
CA PHE A 12 13.83 18.87 -14.73
C PHE A 12 14.83 17.80 -15.17
N LEU A 13 16.05 17.82 -14.64
CA LEU A 13 17.06 16.81 -14.95
C LEU A 13 16.70 15.44 -14.35
N THR A 14 16.14 15.40 -13.13
CA THR A 14 15.67 14.15 -12.50
C THR A 14 14.40 13.63 -13.16
N LEU A 15 13.52 14.51 -13.63
CA LEU A 15 12.31 14.11 -14.38
C LEU A 15 12.68 13.55 -15.77
N LEU A 16 13.66 14.13 -16.46
CA LEU A 16 14.21 13.60 -17.70
C LEU A 16 14.91 12.26 -17.51
N LEU A 17 15.65 12.09 -16.41
CA LEU A 17 16.26 10.81 -16.04
C LEU A 17 15.19 9.77 -15.62
N ALA A 18 14.18 10.16 -14.88
CA ALA A 18 13.05 9.27 -14.54
C ALA A 18 12.24 8.88 -15.77
N ALA A 19 11.99 9.81 -16.68
CA ALA A 19 11.32 9.52 -17.95
C ALA A 19 12.14 8.58 -18.85
N SER A 20 13.48 8.71 -18.86
CA SER A 20 14.35 7.78 -19.57
C SER A 20 14.41 6.38 -18.93
N VAL A 21 14.37 6.29 -17.60
CA VAL A 21 14.28 5.02 -16.86
C VAL A 21 12.91 4.36 -17.04
N CYS A 22 11.81 5.13 -16.98
CA CYS A 22 10.48 4.61 -17.30
C CYS A 22 10.35 4.19 -18.77
N ALA A 23 10.96 4.90 -19.69
CA ALA A 23 11.01 4.49 -21.12
C ALA A 23 11.82 3.20 -21.31
N GLN A 24 12.91 3.00 -20.57
CA GLN A 24 13.66 1.75 -20.55
C GLN A 24 12.92 0.61 -19.84
N GLN A 25 12.20 0.86 -18.74
CA GLN A 25 11.37 -0.13 -18.08
C GLN A 25 10.11 -0.48 -18.89
N ALA A 26 9.48 0.47 -19.57
CA ALA A 26 8.39 0.20 -20.50
C ALA A 26 8.84 -0.60 -21.73
N ALA A 27 10.11 -0.46 -22.12
CA ALA A 27 10.72 -1.32 -23.14
C ALA A 27 11.12 -2.70 -22.60
N ALA A 28 11.28 -2.86 -21.28
CA ALA A 28 11.66 -4.09 -20.61
C ALA A 28 10.48 -4.88 -20.00
N SER A 29 9.31 -4.28 -19.86
CA SER A 29 8.09 -5.00 -19.47
C SER A 29 7.53 -5.79 -20.65
N LYS A 30 8.14 -6.93 -20.95
CA LYS A 30 7.47 -8.01 -21.67
C LYS A 30 6.25 -8.44 -20.85
N PRO A 31 5.06 -8.60 -21.45
CA PRO A 31 3.97 -9.28 -20.78
C PRO A 31 4.44 -10.71 -20.49
N VAL A 32 4.45 -11.06 -19.20
CA VAL A 32 4.63 -12.43 -18.74
C VAL A 32 3.35 -13.19 -19.08
N GLY A 33 3.43 -14.04 -20.09
CA GLY A 33 2.31 -14.90 -20.46
C GLY A 33 2.63 -15.76 -21.67
N GLY A 34 2.94 -17.04 -21.44
CA GLY A 34 2.81 -18.12 -22.40
C GLY A 34 3.96 -18.26 -23.41
N ASP A 35 4.63 -19.40 -23.36
CA ASP A 35 5.45 -19.94 -24.43
C ASP A 35 4.70 -19.88 -25.78
N THR A 36 4.95 -18.84 -26.56
CA THR A 36 4.71 -18.82 -27.99
C THR A 36 6.01 -18.44 -28.65
N THR A 37 6.62 -19.39 -29.31
CA THR A 37 7.76 -19.26 -30.22
C THR A 37 7.38 -18.34 -31.39
N GLY A 38 7.46 -17.03 -31.19
CA GLY A 38 7.26 -16.04 -32.23
C GLY A 38 7.70 -14.68 -31.68
N ASP A 39 8.72 -14.07 -32.31
CA ASP A 39 9.15 -12.71 -32.03
C ASP A 39 8.03 -11.73 -32.46
N ASP A 40 7.06 -11.48 -31.57
CA ASP A 40 5.99 -10.50 -31.77
C ASP A 40 6.61 -9.11 -32.02
N VAL A 41 6.37 -8.53 -33.17
CA VAL A 41 6.94 -7.24 -33.57
C VAL A 41 5.83 -6.22 -33.80
N THR A 42 5.80 -5.18 -32.98
CA THR A 42 4.86 -4.08 -33.15
C THR A 42 5.35 -3.10 -34.21
N LEU A 43 4.55 -2.90 -35.27
CA LEU A 43 4.76 -1.83 -36.22
C LEU A 43 4.41 -0.48 -35.56
N THR A 44 5.42 0.34 -35.33
CA THR A 44 5.24 1.69 -34.80
C THR A 44 5.62 2.72 -35.85
N VAL A 45 4.75 3.73 -36.04
CA VAL A 45 4.97 4.85 -36.95
C VAL A 45 4.70 6.14 -36.15
N PHE A 46 5.62 7.09 -36.09
CA PHE A 46 5.54 8.30 -35.30
C PHE A 46 5.11 8.04 -33.84
N ASN A 47 5.73 7.04 -33.21
CA ASN A 47 5.44 6.62 -31.83
C ASN A 47 4.01 6.07 -31.58
N ARG A 48 3.22 5.85 -32.62
CA ARG A 48 1.92 5.18 -32.53
C ARG A 48 2.05 3.72 -32.97
N PRO A 49 1.55 2.76 -32.20
CA PRO A 49 1.45 1.38 -32.62
C PRO A 49 0.34 1.27 -33.68
N VAL A 50 0.62 0.64 -34.79
CA VAL A 50 -0.34 0.42 -35.90
C VAL A 50 -0.89 -1.00 -35.83
N ILE A 51 -0.02 -2.01 -35.73
CA ILE A 51 -0.37 -3.42 -35.65
C ILE A 51 0.77 -4.22 -35.03
N VAL A 52 0.47 -5.37 -34.45
CA VAL A 52 1.46 -6.35 -34.01
C VAL A 52 1.50 -7.49 -34.99
N PHE A 53 2.65 -7.73 -35.59
CA PHE A 53 2.88 -8.92 -36.41
C PHE A 53 3.37 -10.06 -35.53
N ARG A 54 2.62 -11.17 -35.51
CA ARG A 54 2.87 -12.33 -34.65
C ARG A 54 3.41 -13.54 -35.42
N ALA A 55 3.10 -13.63 -36.69
CA ALA A 55 3.48 -14.78 -37.52
C ALA A 55 4.25 -14.39 -38.75
N SER A 56 5.03 -15.33 -39.27
CA SER A 56 5.65 -15.22 -40.58
C SER A 56 4.60 -15.35 -41.71
N PHE A 57 4.70 -14.57 -42.72
CA PHE A 57 3.81 -14.59 -43.87
C PHE A 57 4.61 -14.54 -45.19
N LEU A 58 4.33 -15.45 -46.12
CA LEU A 58 5.05 -15.61 -47.41
C LEU A 58 6.58 -15.63 -47.25
N GLY A 59 7.08 -16.33 -46.24
CA GLY A 59 8.51 -16.45 -45.96
C GLY A 59 9.15 -15.22 -45.29
N ALA A 60 8.39 -14.15 -45.01
CA ALA A 60 8.87 -12.97 -44.32
C ALA A 60 8.55 -13.09 -42.82
N SER A 61 9.57 -12.96 -41.96
CA SER A 61 9.40 -12.94 -40.49
C SER A 61 8.64 -11.68 -40.04
N PRO A 62 8.03 -11.69 -38.82
CA PRO A 62 7.33 -10.51 -38.28
C PRO A 62 8.15 -9.22 -38.33
N LYS A 63 9.44 -9.30 -38.07
CA LYS A 63 10.38 -8.17 -38.15
C LYS A 63 10.50 -7.62 -39.56
N VAL A 64 10.70 -8.52 -40.55
CA VAL A 64 10.81 -8.12 -41.98
C VAL A 64 9.49 -7.51 -42.47
N ARG A 65 8.34 -8.05 -42.05
CA ARG A 65 7.02 -7.50 -42.35
C ARG A 65 6.85 -6.10 -41.79
N ALA A 66 7.22 -5.88 -40.52
CA ALA A 66 7.15 -4.57 -39.86
C ALA A 66 8.07 -3.53 -40.55
N ASP A 67 9.30 -3.93 -40.89
CA ASP A 67 10.26 -3.03 -41.52
C ASP A 67 9.81 -2.64 -42.95
N ARG A 68 9.28 -3.59 -43.71
CA ARG A 68 8.70 -3.30 -45.07
C ARG A 68 7.48 -2.39 -44.95
N ALA A 69 6.57 -2.66 -44.01
CA ALA A 69 5.40 -1.82 -43.80
C ALA A 69 5.80 -0.40 -43.39
N ARG A 70 6.77 -0.26 -42.50
CA ARG A 70 7.31 1.04 -42.06
C ARG A 70 7.91 1.80 -43.25
N PHE A 71 8.69 1.12 -44.07
CA PHE A 71 9.27 1.73 -45.26
C PHE A 71 8.20 2.20 -46.26
N SER A 72 7.19 1.37 -46.56
CA SER A 72 6.09 1.72 -47.47
C SER A 72 5.28 2.90 -46.94
N ILE A 73 4.99 2.95 -45.62
CA ILE A 73 4.28 4.08 -44.98
C ILE A 73 5.11 5.36 -45.11
N ASN A 74 6.40 5.33 -44.77
CA ASN A 74 7.25 6.50 -44.83
C ASN A 74 7.37 7.01 -46.28
N GLN A 75 7.52 6.12 -47.26
CA GLN A 75 7.56 6.48 -48.67
C GLN A 75 6.23 7.10 -49.16
N ALA A 76 5.08 6.59 -48.70
CA ALA A 76 3.78 7.20 -48.96
C ALA A 76 3.66 8.60 -48.36
N LEU A 77 4.11 8.78 -47.12
CA LEU A 77 4.11 10.07 -46.40
C LEU A 77 5.05 11.10 -47.07
N GLU A 78 6.17 10.66 -47.62
CA GLU A 78 7.10 11.55 -48.34
C GLU A 78 6.55 11.98 -49.72
N ARG A 79 5.93 11.06 -50.47
CA ARG A 79 5.33 11.36 -51.77
C ARG A 79 4.21 12.39 -51.65
N GLY A 80 3.49 12.41 -50.55
CA GLY A 80 2.28 13.22 -50.43
C GLY A 80 1.12 12.66 -51.29
N GLY A 81 0.06 13.41 -51.44
CA GLY A 81 -1.11 13.02 -52.21
C GLY A 81 -2.39 12.96 -51.37
N ALA A 82 -3.40 12.25 -51.85
CA ALA A 82 -4.68 12.11 -51.17
C ALA A 82 -4.55 11.28 -49.89
N MET A 83 -3.62 10.31 -49.84
CA MET A 83 -3.32 9.42 -48.70
C MET A 83 -4.57 8.75 -48.14
N VAL A 84 -5.40 8.23 -49.02
CA VAL A 84 -6.64 7.53 -48.66
C VAL A 84 -6.29 6.12 -48.23
N VAL A 85 -6.61 5.79 -46.98
CA VAL A 85 -6.42 4.44 -46.44
C VAL A 85 -7.64 3.60 -46.82
N SER A 86 -7.40 2.42 -47.39
CA SER A 86 -8.46 1.46 -47.73
C SER A 86 -8.08 0.05 -47.24
N VAL A 87 -9.10 -0.75 -46.93
CA VAL A 87 -8.93 -2.16 -46.54
C VAL A 87 -9.65 -3.01 -47.56
N LYS A 88 -8.93 -3.96 -48.21
CA LYS A 88 -9.50 -4.89 -49.17
C LYS A 88 -9.29 -6.33 -48.64
N GLY A 89 -10.37 -7.15 -48.67
CA GLY A 89 -10.27 -8.56 -48.29
C GLY A 89 -9.69 -9.41 -49.41
N ASN A 90 -8.82 -10.38 -49.05
CA ASN A 90 -8.32 -11.42 -49.95
C ASN A 90 -8.39 -12.78 -49.25
N SER A 91 -8.23 -13.87 -49.95
CA SER A 91 -8.21 -15.24 -49.46
C SER A 91 -7.19 -15.49 -48.33
N GLU A 92 -6.11 -14.72 -48.31
CA GLU A 92 -4.99 -14.87 -47.38
C GLU A 92 -5.03 -13.91 -46.19
N GLY A 93 -5.94 -12.91 -46.17
CA GLY A 93 -6.07 -11.92 -45.11
C GLY A 93 -6.67 -10.60 -45.58
N GLN A 94 -6.48 -9.55 -44.78
CA GLN A 94 -6.93 -8.19 -45.11
C GLN A 94 -5.73 -7.34 -45.53
N LEU A 95 -5.83 -6.77 -46.73
CA LEU A 95 -4.80 -5.89 -47.31
C LEU A 95 -5.10 -4.46 -46.87
N VAL A 96 -4.12 -3.80 -46.23
CA VAL A 96 -4.19 -2.37 -45.90
C VAL A 96 -3.40 -1.61 -46.99
N LEU A 97 -4.07 -0.67 -47.67
CA LEU A 97 -3.53 0.10 -48.75
C LEU A 97 -3.58 1.59 -48.43
N ILE A 98 -2.61 2.36 -49.00
CA ILE A 98 -2.62 3.82 -49.06
C ILE A 98 -2.59 4.20 -50.53
N ASP A 99 -3.56 4.98 -51.01
CA ASP A 99 -3.72 5.37 -52.42
C ASP A 99 -3.59 4.16 -53.40
N ASP A 100 -4.34 3.07 -53.06
CA ASP A 100 -4.34 1.77 -53.77
C ASP A 100 -2.98 1.03 -53.79
N GLN A 101 -1.97 1.51 -53.10
CA GLN A 101 -0.71 0.79 -52.91
C GLN A 101 -0.71 -0.04 -51.66
N LEU A 102 -0.31 -1.31 -51.78
CA LEU A 102 -0.25 -2.23 -50.65
C LEU A 102 0.85 -1.79 -49.66
N VAL A 103 0.46 -1.61 -48.42
CA VAL A 103 1.37 -1.26 -47.33
C VAL A 103 1.71 -2.50 -46.49
N PHE A 104 0.70 -3.22 -46.05
CA PHE A 104 0.87 -4.49 -45.33
C PHE A 104 -0.39 -5.35 -45.39
N VAL A 105 -0.23 -6.63 -45.03
CA VAL A 105 -1.32 -7.60 -44.96
C VAL A 105 -1.51 -8.00 -43.49
N VAL A 106 -2.77 -8.04 -43.07
CA VAL A 106 -3.16 -8.55 -41.73
C VAL A 106 -3.71 -9.96 -41.92
N THR A 107 -3.10 -10.94 -41.29
CA THR A 107 -3.50 -12.35 -41.39
C THR A 107 -4.22 -12.81 -40.15
N GLY A 108 -4.91 -13.95 -40.18
CA GLY A 108 -5.53 -14.54 -38.99
C GLY A 108 -4.57 -14.88 -37.85
N ALA A 109 -3.28 -15.13 -38.21
CA ALA A 109 -2.25 -15.41 -37.20
C ALA A 109 -1.68 -14.16 -36.51
N ASP A 110 -1.99 -12.95 -37.01
CA ASP A 110 -1.62 -11.69 -36.35
C ASP A 110 -2.62 -11.21 -35.34
N VAL A 111 -3.82 -11.82 -35.31
CA VAL A 111 -4.88 -11.48 -34.36
C VAL A 111 -4.62 -12.18 -33.00
N ASP A 112 -4.95 -11.50 -31.91
CA ASP A 112 -4.82 -12.07 -30.57
C ASP A 112 -5.91 -13.12 -30.32
N PRO A 113 -5.56 -14.40 -30.14
CA PRO A 113 -6.54 -15.47 -29.93
C PRO A 113 -7.31 -15.28 -28.59
N LEU A 114 -6.74 -14.54 -27.61
CA LEU A 114 -7.39 -14.29 -26.32
C LEU A 114 -8.48 -13.21 -26.41
N LEU A 115 -8.35 -12.27 -27.37
CA LEU A 115 -9.30 -11.16 -27.51
C LEU A 115 -10.48 -11.51 -28.43
N GLN A 116 -10.50 -12.70 -29.09
CA GLN A 116 -11.53 -13.11 -30.07
C GLN A 116 -11.80 -12.04 -31.14
N GLU A 117 -10.78 -11.23 -31.49
CA GLU A 117 -10.88 -10.15 -32.46
C GLU A 117 -10.91 -10.75 -33.86
N ASP A 118 -11.86 -10.31 -34.71
CA ASP A 118 -11.90 -10.74 -36.11
C ASP A 118 -10.77 -10.03 -36.91
N VAL A 119 -10.21 -10.73 -37.90
CA VAL A 119 -9.19 -10.18 -38.80
C VAL A 119 -9.62 -8.88 -39.47
N LYS A 120 -10.90 -8.77 -39.82
CA LYS A 120 -11.48 -7.53 -40.36
C LYS A 120 -11.49 -6.40 -39.34
N ALA A 121 -11.80 -6.70 -38.08
CA ALA A 121 -11.78 -5.72 -37.03
C ALA A 121 -10.35 -5.21 -36.74
N ALA A 122 -9.36 -6.12 -36.71
CA ALA A 122 -7.95 -5.79 -36.50
C ALA A 122 -7.42 -4.93 -37.65
N ALA A 123 -7.73 -5.27 -38.91
CA ALA A 123 -7.35 -4.49 -40.05
C ALA A 123 -8.02 -3.10 -40.09
N ALA A 124 -9.29 -3.02 -39.75
CA ALA A 124 -10.01 -1.74 -39.65
C ALA A 124 -9.45 -0.85 -38.51
N LYS A 125 -9.00 -1.44 -37.41
CA LYS A 125 -8.31 -0.73 -36.32
C LYS A 125 -6.95 -0.18 -36.80
N ALA A 126 -6.16 -1.01 -37.47
CA ALA A 126 -4.88 -0.62 -38.03
C ALA A 126 -5.04 0.50 -39.11
N ALA A 127 -6.08 0.41 -39.91
CA ALA A 127 -6.40 1.46 -40.90
C ALA A 127 -6.74 2.80 -40.24
N ARG A 128 -7.59 2.79 -39.22
CA ARG A 128 -7.93 4.01 -38.44
C ARG A 128 -6.71 4.63 -37.77
N GLN A 129 -5.82 3.80 -37.21
CA GLN A 129 -4.56 4.29 -36.63
C GLN A 129 -3.67 4.92 -37.70
N LEU A 130 -3.62 4.34 -38.91
CA LEU A 130 -2.88 4.87 -40.01
C LEU A 130 -3.47 6.20 -40.55
N GLU A 131 -4.79 6.31 -40.65
CA GLU A 131 -5.49 7.57 -40.96
C GLU A 131 -5.16 8.68 -39.95
N GLN A 132 -5.12 8.35 -38.69
CA GLN A 132 -4.77 9.29 -37.61
C GLN A 132 -3.31 9.75 -37.76
N ILE A 133 -2.36 8.84 -38.05
CA ILE A 133 -0.96 9.17 -38.28
C ILE A 133 -0.81 10.11 -39.50
N ILE A 134 -1.55 9.83 -40.58
CA ILE A 134 -1.57 10.66 -41.81
C ILE A 134 -2.08 12.07 -41.47
N ALA A 135 -3.17 12.18 -40.71
CA ALA A 135 -3.73 13.46 -40.31
C ALA A 135 -2.73 14.27 -39.45
N GLU A 136 -2.10 13.62 -38.45
CA GLU A 136 -1.08 14.25 -37.62
C GLU A 136 0.16 14.69 -38.41
N THR A 137 0.57 13.92 -39.41
CA THR A 137 1.69 14.29 -40.29
C THR A 137 1.36 15.50 -41.14
N ARG A 138 0.12 15.62 -41.65
CA ARG A 138 -0.34 16.80 -42.36
C ARG A 138 -0.37 18.03 -41.46
N GLU A 139 -0.91 17.90 -40.26
CA GLU A 139 -0.91 19.01 -39.25
C GLU A 139 0.53 19.45 -38.92
N ALA A 140 1.48 18.52 -38.80
CA ALA A 140 2.88 18.83 -38.52
C ALA A 140 3.58 19.61 -39.65
N ARG A 141 3.12 19.50 -40.89
CA ARG A 141 3.65 20.25 -42.05
C ARG A 141 2.96 21.61 -42.26
N ASP A 142 1.80 21.84 -41.59
CA ASP A 142 1.09 23.12 -41.69
C ASP A 142 1.66 24.11 -40.66
N LEU A 143 2.27 25.18 -41.15
CA LEU A 143 2.85 26.24 -40.34
C LEU A 143 1.80 26.91 -39.41
N ARG A 144 0.56 27.03 -39.92
CA ARG A 144 -0.54 27.62 -39.13
C ARG A 144 -0.97 26.74 -37.99
N ALA A 145 -1.00 25.41 -38.17
CA ALA A 145 -1.29 24.44 -37.13
C ALA A 145 -0.17 24.44 -36.07
N MET A 146 1.09 24.50 -36.47
CA MET A 146 2.23 24.58 -35.56
C MET A 146 2.22 25.89 -34.72
N LEU A 147 1.90 27.03 -35.35
CA LEU A 147 1.76 28.31 -34.63
C LEU A 147 0.60 28.29 -33.63
N LYS A 148 -0.54 27.68 -33.97
CA LYS A 148 -1.65 27.45 -33.05
C LYS A 148 -1.22 26.57 -31.87
N ALA A 149 -0.54 25.45 -32.13
CA ALA A 149 -0.03 24.57 -31.07
C ALA A 149 0.94 25.30 -30.14
N LEU A 150 1.83 26.14 -30.68
CA LEU A 150 2.73 26.97 -29.87
C LEU A 150 1.95 27.98 -29.01
N GLY A 151 0.92 28.62 -29.56
CA GLY A 151 0.04 29.51 -28.84
C GLY A 151 -0.69 28.83 -27.70
N VAL A 152 -1.24 27.65 -27.93
CA VAL A 152 -1.90 26.80 -26.92
C VAL A 152 -0.91 26.39 -25.81
N ALA A 153 0.30 25.97 -26.19
CA ALA A 153 1.35 25.60 -25.23
C ALA A 153 1.80 26.82 -24.38
N ALA A 154 1.89 28.01 -24.98
CA ALA A 154 2.22 29.24 -24.27
C ALA A 154 1.13 29.63 -23.25
N VAL A 155 -0.14 29.56 -23.65
CA VAL A 155 -1.28 29.81 -22.74
C VAL A 155 -1.30 28.79 -21.62
N ALA A 156 -1.14 27.51 -21.92
CA ALA A 156 -1.06 26.44 -20.90
C ALA A 156 0.09 26.68 -19.90
N SER A 157 1.24 27.15 -20.39
CA SER A 157 2.39 27.47 -19.53
C SER A 157 2.11 28.69 -18.63
N LEU A 158 1.39 29.70 -19.11
CA LEU A 158 0.96 30.84 -18.31
C LEU A 158 -0.05 30.42 -17.23
N VAL A 159 -1.02 29.58 -17.59
CA VAL A 159 -1.99 29.01 -16.64
C VAL A 159 -1.29 28.18 -15.57
N PHE A 160 -0.35 27.32 -15.97
CA PHE A 160 0.46 26.55 -15.04
C PHE A 160 1.24 27.44 -14.07
N ALA A 161 1.92 28.47 -14.58
CA ALA A 161 2.65 29.42 -13.74
C ALA A 161 1.72 30.16 -12.76
N ALA A 162 0.52 30.54 -13.20
CA ALA A 162 -0.50 31.17 -12.36
C ALA A 162 -0.99 30.20 -11.26
N LEU A 163 -1.25 28.94 -11.59
CA LEU A 163 -1.66 27.91 -10.62
C LEU A 163 -0.56 27.63 -9.60
N VAL A 164 0.70 27.52 -10.02
CA VAL A 164 1.84 27.35 -9.10
C VAL A 164 1.97 28.58 -8.19
N ALA A 165 1.84 29.80 -8.73
CA ALA A 165 1.85 31.01 -7.93
C ALA A 165 0.68 31.07 -6.92
N LEU A 166 -0.50 30.59 -7.31
CA LEU A 166 -1.67 30.48 -6.43
C LEU A 166 -1.40 29.48 -5.29
N VAL A 167 -0.88 28.30 -5.59
CA VAL A 167 -0.51 27.27 -4.59
C VAL A 167 0.53 27.84 -3.61
N MET A 168 1.51 28.60 -4.11
CA MET A 168 2.49 29.26 -3.26
C MET A 168 1.90 30.36 -2.38
N ARG A 169 0.92 31.12 -2.87
CA ARG A 169 0.22 32.16 -2.08
C ARG A 169 -0.71 31.56 -1.04
N LEU A 170 -1.44 30.49 -1.38
CA LEU A 170 -2.32 29.79 -0.43
C LEU A 170 -1.56 29.25 0.79
N ARG A 171 -0.28 28.88 0.63
CA ARG A 171 0.58 28.49 1.74
C ARG A 171 0.59 29.55 2.85
N VAL A 172 0.84 30.80 2.49
CA VAL A 172 0.96 31.88 3.48
C VAL A 172 -0.34 32.09 4.26
N GLY A 173 -1.49 31.86 3.60
CA GLY A 173 -2.81 31.92 4.23
C GLY A 173 -3.05 30.72 5.17
N LEU A 174 -2.74 29.49 4.69
CA LEU A 174 -2.91 28.25 5.46
C LEU A 174 -1.99 28.19 6.69
N ASP A 175 -0.73 28.58 6.54
CA ASP A 175 0.22 28.64 7.67
C ASP A 175 -0.29 29.60 8.76
N ARG A 176 -0.85 30.75 8.40
CA ARG A 176 -1.46 31.71 9.35
C ARG A 176 -2.71 31.15 10.03
N LEU A 177 -3.61 30.54 9.27
CA LEU A 177 -4.85 29.95 9.80
C LEU A 177 -4.58 28.75 10.71
N LEU A 178 -3.61 27.91 10.38
CA LEU A 178 -3.27 26.73 11.19
C LEU A 178 -2.57 27.12 12.48
N VAL A 179 -1.60 28.02 12.43
CA VAL A 179 -0.91 28.49 13.63
C VAL A 179 -1.90 29.17 14.58
N SER A 180 -2.76 30.08 14.09
CA SER A 180 -3.75 30.77 14.92
C SER A 180 -4.84 29.84 15.49
N SER A 181 -5.28 28.87 14.71
CA SER A 181 -6.31 27.91 15.15
C SER A 181 -5.78 26.89 16.16
N LEU A 182 -4.53 26.43 15.98
CA LEU A 182 -3.88 25.51 16.90
C LEU A 182 -3.49 26.18 18.21
N GLU A 183 -2.95 27.38 18.19
CA GLU A 183 -2.64 28.13 19.42
C GLU A 183 -3.89 28.39 20.26
N ASN A 184 -5.03 28.71 19.64
CA ASN A 184 -6.28 28.95 20.36
C ASN A 184 -6.92 27.66 20.90
N ARG A 185 -6.79 26.53 20.22
CA ARG A 185 -7.34 25.25 20.71
C ARG A 185 -6.45 24.56 21.74
N VAL A 186 -5.13 24.68 21.62
CA VAL A 186 -4.18 24.07 22.57
C VAL A 186 -4.17 24.84 23.92
N LYS A 187 -4.36 26.15 23.91
CA LYS A 187 -4.56 26.93 25.14
C LYS A 187 -5.77 26.45 25.96
N ASN A 188 -6.78 25.87 25.32
CA ASN A 188 -8.01 25.39 25.98
C ASN A 188 -7.97 23.90 26.37
N LEU A 189 -6.94 23.12 26.02
CA LEU A 189 -6.77 21.71 26.38
C LEU A 189 -5.85 21.51 27.58
N LYS A 190 -6.06 22.31 28.65
CA LYS A 190 -5.52 22.02 29.99
C LYS A 190 -6.40 20.98 30.67
N LEU A 191 -6.26 19.71 30.31
CA LEU A 191 -6.83 18.58 31.04
C LEU A 191 -5.75 18.00 31.96
N GLY A 192 -5.86 18.35 33.27
CA GLY A 192 -5.21 17.62 34.33
C GLY A 192 -3.68 17.67 34.39
N GLY A 193 -3.08 18.83 34.63
CA GLY A 193 -1.77 18.93 35.32
C GLY A 193 -0.50 18.36 34.70
N THR A 194 -0.58 17.60 33.62
CA THR A 194 0.58 17.04 32.92
C THR A 194 0.57 17.45 31.45
N GLN A 195 1.61 18.14 31.01
CA GLN A 195 1.86 18.43 29.59
C GLN A 195 2.25 17.12 28.88
N ILE A 196 1.23 16.36 28.40
CA ILE A 196 1.47 15.05 27.77
C ILE A 196 1.96 15.16 26.33
N VAL A 197 1.84 16.32 25.69
CA VAL A 197 2.35 16.54 24.31
C VAL A 197 3.03 17.89 24.26
N GLU A 198 4.33 17.89 24.01
CA GLU A 198 5.10 19.10 23.70
C GLU A 198 4.58 19.69 22.39
N THR A 199 3.78 20.71 22.47
CA THR A 199 3.22 21.49 21.34
C THR A 199 4.32 21.95 20.38
N HIS A 200 5.55 22.02 20.86
CA HIS A 200 6.73 22.42 20.09
C HIS A 200 7.12 21.42 18.99
N GLN A 201 6.71 20.16 19.08
CA GLN A 201 7.05 19.14 18.08
C GLN A 201 5.94 18.90 17.04
N LEU A 202 4.67 19.17 17.37
CA LEU A 202 3.54 18.95 16.48
C LEU A 202 3.47 19.99 15.35
N ILE A 203 3.72 21.25 15.64
CA ILE A 203 3.66 22.33 14.66
C ILE A 203 4.67 22.15 13.52
N PRO A 204 5.97 21.84 13.80
CA PRO A 204 6.92 21.56 12.73
C PRO A 204 6.60 20.30 11.94
N ALA A 205 6.05 19.26 12.57
CA ALA A 205 5.64 18.04 11.88
C ALA A 205 4.50 18.30 10.89
N LEU A 206 3.48 19.05 11.32
CA LEU A 206 2.36 19.45 10.45
C LEU A 206 2.82 20.35 9.30
N GLN A 207 3.71 21.30 9.57
CA GLN A 207 4.30 22.13 8.53
C GLN A 207 5.12 21.32 7.50
N ARG A 208 5.87 20.31 7.94
CA ARG A 208 6.56 19.39 7.04
C ARG A 208 5.57 18.61 6.16
N LEU A 209 4.50 18.09 6.76
CA LEU A 209 3.47 17.36 6.03
C LEU A 209 2.79 18.25 4.96
N LEU A 210 2.40 19.47 5.33
CA LEU A 210 1.82 20.44 4.40
C LEU A 210 2.80 20.83 3.30
N ASN A 211 4.08 20.90 3.63
CA ASN A 211 5.11 21.19 2.65
C ASN A 211 5.28 20.05 1.64
N VAL A 212 5.26 18.80 2.10
CA VAL A 212 5.27 17.60 1.23
C VAL A 212 4.01 17.58 0.34
N LEU A 213 2.83 17.79 0.92
CA LEU A 213 1.57 17.83 0.17
C LEU A 213 1.59 18.91 -0.92
N ARG A 214 2.11 20.08 -0.61
CA ARG A 214 2.29 21.17 -1.59
C ARG A 214 3.17 20.75 -2.76
N TRP A 215 4.34 20.14 -2.47
CA TRP A 215 5.23 19.67 -3.53
C TRP A 215 4.58 18.59 -4.38
N LEU A 216 3.77 17.74 -3.77
CA LEU A 216 3.00 16.71 -4.47
C LEU A 216 1.96 17.34 -5.41
N VAL A 217 1.25 18.39 -4.96
CA VAL A 217 0.30 19.16 -5.80
C VAL A 217 1.04 19.86 -6.95
N ILE A 218 2.18 20.49 -6.68
CA ILE A 218 2.99 21.14 -7.75
C ILE A 218 3.49 20.11 -8.76
N LEU A 219 3.92 18.93 -8.28
CA LEU A 219 4.34 17.82 -9.15
C LEU A 219 3.20 17.34 -10.05
N LEU A 220 2.01 17.16 -9.48
CA LEU A 220 0.81 16.78 -10.22
C LEU A 220 0.45 17.82 -11.29
N LEU A 221 0.46 19.10 -10.92
CA LEU A 221 0.22 20.20 -11.87
C LEU A 221 1.28 20.23 -12.98
N ALA A 222 2.55 19.98 -12.66
CA ALA A 222 3.63 19.91 -13.62
C ALA A 222 3.48 18.72 -14.59
N TYR A 223 3.02 17.58 -14.06
CA TYR A 223 2.73 16.39 -14.85
C TYR A 223 1.60 16.65 -15.85
N GLU A 224 0.48 17.22 -15.40
CA GLU A 224 -0.65 17.58 -16.24
C GLU A 224 -0.27 18.64 -17.30
N TRP A 225 0.47 19.66 -16.90
CA TRP A 225 0.98 20.65 -17.82
C TRP A 225 1.86 20.01 -18.91
N LEU A 226 2.77 19.11 -18.51
CA LEU A 226 3.65 18.40 -19.45
C LEU A 226 2.83 17.55 -20.42
N SER A 227 1.87 16.77 -19.90
CA SER A 227 0.97 15.94 -20.69
C SER A 227 0.20 16.78 -21.71
N PHE A 228 -0.36 17.92 -21.28
CA PHE A 228 -1.11 18.82 -22.12
C PHE A 228 -0.24 19.49 -23.21
N VAL A 229 0.96 19.98 -22.84
CA VAL A 229 1.89 20.58 -23.80
C VAL A 229 2.35 19.55 -24.83
N LEU A 230 2.68 18.31 -24.40
CA LEU A 230 3.06 17.25 -25.33
C LEU A 230 1.92 16.87 -26.28
N SER A 231 0.68 16.88 -25.80
CA SER A 231 -0.49 16.56 -26.63
C SER A 231 -0.83 17.65 -27.66
N ALA A 232 -0.37 18.90 -27.42
CA ALA A 232 -0.59 20.01 -28.35
C ALA A 232 0.24 19.87 -29.66
N PHE A 233 1.38 19.20 -29.61
CA PHE A 233 2.24 19.03 -30.77
C PHE A 233 2.03 17.67 -31.44
N PRO A 234 1.86 17.60 -32.78
CA PRO A 234 1.57 16.35 -33.47
C PRO A 234 2.62 15.24 -33.23
N TYR A 235 3.92 15.58 -33.18
CA TYR A 235 5.00 14.61 -32.98
C TYR A 235 5.04 13.99 -31.58
N THR A 236 4.57 14.70 -30.57
CA THR A 236 4.61 14.27 -29.16
C THR A 236 3.22 13.93 -28.59
N ARG A 237 2.18 14.11 -29.39
CA ARG A 237 0.77 13.88 -28.99
C ARG A 237 0.56 12.49 -28.40
N SER A 238 1.14 11.45 -29.01
CA SER A 238 1.03 10.09 -28.52
C SER A 238 1.63 9.89 -27.11
N TRP A 239 2.63 10.66 -26.75
CA TRP A 239 3.20 10.63 -25.40
C TRP A 239 2.32 11.37 -24.41
N GLY A 240 1.79 12.54 -24.78
CA GLY A 240 0.83 13.28 -23.96
C GLY A 240 -0.41 12.46 -23.65
N GLU A 241 -0.99 11.80 -24.67
CA GLU A 241 -2.15 10.92 -24.50
C GLU A 241 -1.87 9.74 -23.55
N ARG A 242 -0.69 9.10 -23.68
CA ARG A 242 -0.28 8.01 -22.78
C ARG A 242 -0.07 8.49 -21.35
N LEU A 243 0.55 9.67 -21.16
CA LEU A 243 0.72 10.25 -19.83
C LEU A 243 -0.64 10.53 -19.18
N ASN A 244 -1.55 11.18 -19.91
CA ASN A 244 -2.89 11.44 -19.40
C ASN A 244 -3.67 10.16 -19.10
N GLY A 245 -3.62 9.16 -20.00
CA GLY A 245 -4.23 7.84 -19.75
C GLY A 245 -3.69 7.19 -18.47
N TYR A 246 -2.37 7.16 -18.31
CA TYR A 246 -1.74 6.60 -17.12
C TYR A 246 -2.18 7.31 -15.82
N LEU A 247 -2.27 8.64 -15.83
CA LEU A 247 -2.74 9.38 -14.66
C LEU A 247 -4.20 9.07 -14.33
N LEU A 248 -5.07 9.00 -15.34
CA LEU A 248 -6.48 8.64 -15.15
C LEU A 248 -6.63 7.21 -14.62
N ASP A 249 -5.83 6.27 -15.12
CA ASP A 249 -5.80 4.89 -14.64
C ASP A 249 -5.33 4.81 -13.18
N VAL A 250 -4.28 5.55 -12.81
CA VAL A 250 -3.78 5.61 -11.43
C VAL A 250 -4.82 6.23 -10.51
N ILE A 251 -5.41 7.37 -10.87
CA ILE A 251 -6.45 8.03 -10.08
C ILE A 251 -7.69 7.13 -9.96
N GLY A 252 -8.12 6.55 -11.07
CA GLY A 252 -9.24 5.60 -11.11
C GLY A 252 -8.97 4.38 -10.24
N GLY A 253 -7.76 3.82 -10.32
CA GLY A 253 -7.31 2.71 -9.47
C GLY A 253 -7.34 3.07 -7.97
N ILE A 254 -6.85 4.24 -7.60
CA ILE A 254 -6.89 4.73 -6.20
C ILE A 254 -8.33 4.92 -5.74
N LEU A 255 -9.19 5.57 -6.54
CA LEU A 255 -10.59 5.78 -6.20
C LEU A 255 -11.33 4.46 -6.05
N ASN A 256 -11.16 3.52 -6.99
CA ASN A 256 -11.76 2.20 -6.91
C ASN A 256 -11.26 1.42 -5.68
N SER A 257 -9.97 1.53 -5.35
CA SER A 257 -9.40 0.91 -4.14
C SER A 257 -10.00 1.50 -2.86
N ILE A 258 -10.19 2.83 -2.81
CA ILE A 258 -10.83 3.51 -1.66
C ILE A 258 -12.29 3.08 -1.55
N LEU A 259 -13.05 3.10 -2.66
CA LEU A 259 -14.46 2.70 -2.68
C LEU A 259 -14.62 1.21 -2.32
N GLY A 260 -13.73 0.36 -2.84
CA GLY A 260 -13.70 -1.07 -2.52
C GLY A 260 -13.33 -1.37 -1.07
N ALA A 261 -12.60 -0.47 -0.41
CA ALA A 261 -12.25 -0.62 1.01
C ALA A 261 -13.41 -0.26 1.97
N ILE A 262 -14.41 0.51 1.51
CA ILE A 262 -15.53 0.97 2.38
C ILE A 262 -16.29 -0.19 3.03
N PRO A 263 -16.71 -1.24 2.31
CA PRO A 263 -17.40 -2.38 2.93
C PRO A 263 -16.53 -3.06 4.00
N GLY A 264 -15.24 -3.29 3.71
CA GLY A 264 -14.30 -3.87 4.66
C GLY A 264 -14.14 -3.02 5.92
N LEU A 265 -13.98 -1.70 5.76
CA LEU A 265 -13.92 -0.77 6.89
C LEU A 265 -15.22 -0.78 7.72
N GLY A 266 -16.39 -0.95 7.06
CA GLY A 266 -17.67 -1.12 7.76
C GLY A 266 -17.69 -2.37 8.63
N VAL A 267 -17.18 -3.50 8.14
CA VAL A 267 -17.03 -4.73 8.93
C VAL A 267 -16.04 -4.55 10.08
N ALA A 268 -14.86 -3.97 9.81
CA ALA A 268 -13.87 -3.69 10.84
C ALA A 268 -14.43 -2.79 11.96
N LEU A 269 -15.16 -1.73 11.59
CA LEU A 269 -15.82 -0.84 12.54
C LEU A 269 -16.85 -1.59 13.38
N SER A 270 -17.64 -2.48 12.75
CA SER A 270 -18.62 -3.32 13.46
C SER A 270 -17.96 -4.23 14.46
N ILE A 271 -16.81 -4.85 14.13
CA ILE A 271 -16.02 -5.68 15.05
C ILE A 271 -15.55 -4.83 16.25
N PHE A 272 -15.03 -3.64 16.03
CA PHE A 272 -14.60 -2.74 17.10
C PHE A 272 -15.77 -2.27 17.96
N LEU A 273 -16.93 -2.02 17.37
CA LEU A 273 -18.14 -1.65 18.12
C LEU A 273 -18.60 -2.80 19.02
N VAL A 274 -18.65 -4.03 18.48
CA VAL A 274 -18.99 -5.23 19.25
C VAL A 274 -17.99 -5.46 20.39
N ALA A 275 -16.68 -5.34 20.12
CA ALA A 275 -15.65 -5.44 21.14
C ALA A 275 -15.83 -4.40 22.25
N ARG A 276 -16.15 -3.15 21.90
CA ARG A 276 -16.43 -2.08 22.85
C ARG A 276 -17.66 -2.38 23.72
N LEU A 277 -18.73 -2.88 23.12
CA LEU A 277 -19.95 -3.29 23.86
C LEU A 277 -19.64 -4.46 24.80
N PHE A 278 -18.86 -5.45 24.32
CA PHE A 278 -18.46 -6.61 25.10
C PHE A 278 -17.57 -6.23 26.31
N ILE A 279 -16.63 -5.31 26.13
CA ILE A 279 -15.84 -4.73 27.21
C ILE A 279 -16.72 -4.08 28.26
N GLY A 280 -17.71 -3.30 27.86
CA GLY A 280 -18.65 -2.67 28.78
C GLY A 280 -19.56 -3.68 29.52
N PHE A 281 -19.95 -4.74 28.83
CA PHE A 281 -20.74 -5.83 29.40
C PHE A 281 -19.92 -6.64 30.42
N LEU A 282 -18.72 -7.07 30.05
CA LEU A 282 -17.81 -7.83 30.89
C LEU A 282 -17.41 -7.01 32.13
N GLY A 283 -17.14 -5.73 32.01
CA GLY A 283 -16.83 -4.84 33.11
C GLY A 283 -17.96 -4.80 34.14
N ARG A 284 -19.22 -4.71 33.69
CA ARG A 284 -20.39 -4.75 34.56
C ARG A 284 -20.57 -6.08 35.27
N ILE A 285 -20.30 -7.20 34.62
CA ILE A 285 -20.34 -8.53 35.23
C ILE A 285 -19.26 -8.65 36.31
N LEU A 286 -18.01 -8.29 35.99
CA LEU A 286 -16.92 -8.33 36.95
C LEU A 286 -17.20 -7.47 38.19
N GLU A 287 -17.76 -6.27 38.03
CA GLU A 287 -18.15 -5.41 39.12
C GLU A 287 -19.27 -6.04 40.00
N ARG A 288 -20.23 -6.72 39.37
CA ARG A 288 -21.30 -7.43 40.11
C ARG A 288 -20.76 -8.60 40.91
N LEU A 289 -19.85 -9.40 40.32
CA LEU A 289 -19.22 -10.54 41.01
C LEU A 289 -18.41 -10.10 42.23
N VAL A 290 -17.65 -9.02 42.12
CA VAL A 290 -16.90 -8.46 43.24
C VAL A 290 -17.82 -7.94 44.35
N ARG A 291 -18.94 -7.26 44.00
CA ARG A 291 -19.91 -6.76 44.96
C ARG A 291 -20.69 -7.87 45.64
N ALA A 292 -20.92 -9.00 44.96
CA ALA A 292 -21.63 -10.15 45.52
C ALA A 292 -20.78 -10.96 46.52
N GLY A 293 -19.51 -10.59 46.75
CA GLY A 293 -18.65 -11.27 47.72
C GLY A 293 -18.30 -12.71 47.35
N THR A 294 -18.39 -13.08 46.07
CA THR A 294 -18.03 -14.44 45.64
C THR A 294 -16.54 -14.70 45.89
N PRO A 295 -16.18 -15.82 46.56
CA PRO A 295 -14.79 -16.10 46.93
C PRO A 295 -13.97 -16.55 45.71
N ILE A 296 -13.72 -15.65 44.79
CA ILE A 296 -12.83 -15.90 43.67
C ILE A 296 -11.46 -15.35 44.04
N SER A 297 -10.51 -16.25 44.33
CA SER A 297 -9.21 -15.90 44.90
C SER A 297 -8.37 -14.91 44.10
N TRP A 298 -8.58 -14.81 42.76
CA TRP A 298 -7.88 -13.89 41.87
C TRP A 298 -8.65 -12.60 41.61
N LEU A 299 -9.92 -12.50 42.02
CA LEU A 299 -10.79 -11.35 41.80
C LEU A 299 -11.15 -10.69 43.14
N SER A 300 -10.26 -9.87 43.65
CA SER A 300 -10.47 -9.05 44.83
C SER A 300 -10.73 -7.58 44.46
N PRO A 301 -11.31 -6.77 45.36
CA PRO A 301 -11.43 -5.33 45.10
C PRO A 301 -10.11 -4.64 44.76
N GLN A 302 -8.99 -5.16 45.25
CA GLN A 302 -7.65 -4.63 44.98
C GLN A 302 -7.11 -5.01 43.59
N THR A 303 -7.43 -6.22 43.07
CA THR A 303 -6.97 -6.72 41.76
C THR A 303 -7.92 -6.35 40.62
N MET A 304 -9.14 -5.92 40.91
CA MET A 304 -10.19 -5.60 39.97
C MET A 304 -9.75 -4.59 38.87
N PRO A 305 -9.09 -3.45 39.19
CA PRO A 305 -8.68 -2.50 38.14
C PRO A 305 -7.65 -3.10 37.18
N THR A 306 -6.73 -3.91 37.71
CA THR A 306 -5.68 -4.56 36.95
C THR A 306 -6.27 -5.66 36.04
N SER A 307 -7.14 -6.51 36.59
CA SER A 307 -7.83 -7.56 35.83
C SER A 307 -8.68 -6.97 34.69
N ARG A 308 -9.42 -5.90 34.97
CA ARG A 308 -10.22 -5.19 33.97
C ARG A 308 -9.34 -4.65 32.83
N ARG A 309 -8.18 -4.04 33.15
CA ARG A 309 -7.24 -3.58 32.14
C ARG A 309 -6.71 -4.73 31.26
N LEU A 310 -6.37 -5.84 31.91
CA LEU A 310 -5.86 -7.02 31.19
C LEU A 310 -6.91 -7.59 30.21
N PHE A 311 -8.16 -7.76 30.68
CA PHE A 311 -9.27 -8.21 29.83
C PHE A 311 -9.54 -7.23 28.69
N ASN A 312 -9.53 -5.93 28.96
CA ASN A 312 -9.71 -4.93 27.91
C ASN A 312 -8.62 -5.04 26.85
N VAL A 313 -7.35 -5.16 27.22
CA VAL A 313 -6.23 -5.33 26.30
C VAL A 313 -6.40 -6.62 25.49
N ALA A 314 -6.75 -7.74 26.13
CA ALA A 314 -6.97 -9.01 25.44
C ALA A 314 -8.11 -8.93 24.41
N ILE A 315 -9.25 -8.30 24.76
CA ILE A 315 -10.39 -8.13 23.85
C ILE A 315 -10.03 -7.20 22.68
N TRP A 316 -9.29 -6.11 22.95
CA TRP A 316 -8.84 -5.21 21.90
C TRP A 316 -7.85 -5.90 20.94
N LEU A 317 -6.90 -6.67 21.44
CA LEU A 317 -5.98 -7.45 20.63
C LEU A 317 -6.73 -8.45 19.75
N PHE A 318 -7.72 -9.15 20.34
CA PHE A 318 -8.57 -10.06 19.58
C PHE A 318 -9.40 -9.33 18.50
N ALA A 319 -9.98 -8.17 18.85
CA ALA A 319 -10.72 -7.35 17.90
C ALA A 319 -9.85 -6.87 16.72
N VAL A 320 -8.60 -6.45 16.99
CA VAL A 320 -7.64 -6.07 15.97
C VAL A 320 -7.30 -7.26 15.05
N ALA A 321 -7.05 -8.44 15.64
CA ALA A 321 -6.78 -9.65 14.88
C ALA A 321 -7.96 -10.07 13.98
N MET A 322 -9.20 -9.93 14.48
CA MET A 322 -10.41 -10.22 13.70
C MET A 322 -10.71 -9.16 12.64
N ALA A 323 -10.39 -7.90 12.89
CA ALA A 323 -10.59 -6.80 11.95
C ALA A 323 -9.51 -6.76 10.84
N TYR A 324 -8.36 -7.38 11.09
CA TYR A 324 -7.19 -7.38 10.20
C TYR A 324 -7.52 -7.69 8.72
N PRO A 325 -8.24 -8.77 8.36
CA PRO A 325 -8.51 -9.12 6.95
C PRO A 325 -9.36 -8.06 6.22
N TYR A 326 -10.08 -7.21 6.96
CA TYR A 326 -10.98 -6.21 6.42
C TYR A 326 -10.34 -4.83 6.29
N LEU A 327 -9.06 -4.68 6.68
CA LEU A 327 -8.33 -3.44 6.55
C LEU A 327 -7.79 -3.29 5.11
N PRO A 328 -7.84 -2.09 4.52
CA PRO A 328 -7.25 -1.85 3.21
C PRO A 328 -5.74 -2.12 3.24
N GLY A 329 -5.27 -2.89 2.28
CA GLY A 329 -3.86 -3.29 2.19
C GLY A 329 -3.46 -4.51 3.01
N ALA A 330 -4.38 -5.15 3.77
CA ALA A 330 -4.09 -6.36 4.56
C ALA A 330 -3.51 -7.53 3.72
N GLU A 331 -3.87 -7.59 2.45
CA GLU A 331 -3.38 -8.62 1.52
C GLU A 331 -1.99 -8.34 0.95
N THR A 332 -1.45 -7.14 1.14
CA THR A 332 -0.11 -6.80 0.64
C THR A 332 0.98 -7.56 1.38
N ASP A 333 2.02 -7.99 0.66
CA ASP A 333 3.13 -8.73 1.26
C ASP A 333 3.89 -7.93 2.32
N ALA A 334 3.97 -6.62 2.16
CA ALA A 334 4.55 -5.72 3.16
C ALA A 334 3.75 -5.75 4.47
N PHE A 335 2.42 -5.71 4.40
CA PHE A 335 1.55 -5.74 5.58
C PHE A 335 1.59 -7.12 6.26
N LYS A 336 1.59 -8.21 5.48
CA LYS A 336 1.76 -9.58 5.99
C LYS A 336 3.12 -9.74 6.69
N GLY A 337 4.20 -9.29 6.07
CA GLY A 337 5.55 -9.34 6.65
C GLY A 337 5.66 -8.55 7.97
N LEU A 338 5.11 -7.34 8.01
CA LEU A 338 5.07 -6.53 9.23
C LEU A 338 4.26 -7.21 10.35
N SER A 339 3.13 -7.83 10.00
CA SER A 339 2.27 -8.53 10.96
C SER A 339 2.96 -9.75 11.56
N VAL A 340 3.68 -10.52 10.76
CA VAL A 340 4.50 -11.65 11.23
C VAL A 340 5.60 -11.16 12.18
N LEU A 341 6.30 -10.08 11.81
CA LEU A 341 7.34 -9.49 12.64
C LEU A 341 6.79 -9.02 13.99
N LEU A 342 5.66 -8.31 13.99
CA LEU A 342 4.99 -7.86 15.21
C LEU A 342 4.53 -9.05 16.06
N GLY A 343 3.97 -10.08 15.44
CA GLY A 343 3.56 -11.31 16.11
C GLY A 343 4.74 -12.02 16.79
N LEU A 344 5.88 -12.11 16.12
CA LEU A 344 7.11 -12.68 16.69
C LEU A 344 7.61 -11.83 17.89
N MET A 345 7.65 -10.49 17.77
CA MET A 345 8.07 -9.63 18.87
C MET A 345 7.17 -9.77 20.07
N VAL A 346 5.85 -9.80 19.88
CA VAL A 346 4.88 -10.02 20.98
C VAL A 346 5.04 -11.42 21.58
N SER A 347 5.20 -12.46 20.75
CA SER A 347 5.39 -13.84 21.19
C SER A 347 6.65 -14.01 22.03
N LEU A 348 7.77 -13.47 21.57
CA LEU A 348 9.03 -13.51 22.33
C LEU A 348 8.93 -12.73 23.64
N GLY A 349 8.29 -11.53 23.62
CA GLY A 349 8.09 -10.72 24.81
C GLY A 349 7.16 -11.35 25.84
N ALA A 350 6.12 -12.07 25.39
CA ALA A 350 5.15 -12.72 26.26
C ALA A 350 5.64 -14.09 26.79
N SER A 351 6.66 -14.69 26.21
CA SER A 351 7.15 -16.04 26.52
C SER A 351 7.40 -16.26 28.03
N SER A 352 8.02 -15.32 28.70
CA SER A 352 8.29 -15.38 30.14
C SER A 352 7.00 -15.42 30.98
N ILE A 353 6.00 -14.63 30.63
CA ILE A 353 4.70 -14.57 31.34
C ILE A 353 3.95 -15.89 31.15
N VAL A 354 3.91 -16.40 29.92
CA VAL A 354 3.28 -17.68 29.58
C VAL A 354 3.98 -18.81 30.33
N GLY A 355 5.31 -18.83 30.35
CA GLY A 355 6.10 -19.83 31.08
C GLY A 355 5.81 -19.82 32.57
N GLN A 356 5.70 -18.66 33.21
CA GLN A 356 5.33 -18.57 34.64
C GLN A 356 3.91 -19.03 34.90
N GLY A 357 2.95 -18.69 34.01
CA GLY A 357 1.56 -19.15 34.14
C GLY A 357 1.45 -20.69 34.00
N ALA A 358 2.13 -21.26 33.01
CA ALA A 358 2.20 -22.69 32.77
C ALA A 358 2.82 -23.43 33.99
N ALA A 359 3.92 -22.89 34.54
CA ALA A 359 4.53 -23.42 35.76
C ALA A 359 3.57 -23.39 36.96
N GLY A 360 2.80 -22.30 37.11
CA GLY A 360 1.78 -22.18 38.17
C GLY A 360 0.67 -23.23 38.03
N LEU A 361 0.21 -23.49 36.78
CA LEU A 361 -0.75 -24.56 36.51
C LEU A 361 -0.16 -25.94 36.86
N ILE A 362 1.07 -26.21 36.43
CA ILE A 362 1.77 -27.49 36.70
C ILE A 362 1.84 -27.67 38.23
N LEU A 363 2.31 -26.69 39.01
CA LEU A 363 2.42 -26.78 40.46
C LEU A 363 1.07 -27.08 41.12
N THR A 364 0.01 -26.45 40.61
CA THR A 364 -1.35 -26.59 41.19
C THR A 364 -1.94 -27.95 40.83
N TYR A 365 -1.88 -28.41 39.57
CA TYR A 365 -2.51 -29.66 39.13
C TYR A 365 -1.72 -30.92 39.54
N THR A 366 -0.39 -30.86 39.61
CA THR A 366 0.44 -31.95 40.07
C THR A 366 0.39 -32.09 41.61
N GLY A 367 -0.09 -31.02 42.29
CA GLY A 367 -0.09 -31.00 43.76
C GLY A 367 1.32 -31.09 44.33
N THR A 368 2.36 -30.68 43.58
CA THR A 368 3.76 -30.71 44.03
C THR A 368 3.99 -29.93 45.30
N LEU A 369 3.28 -28.80 45.43
CA LEU A 369 3.26 -27.94 46.62
C LEU A 369 1.83 -27.68 47.04
N ARG A 370 1.61 -27.64 48.38
CA ARG A 370 0.32 -27.21 48.96
C ARG A 370 0.53 -26.11 50.02
N VAL A 371 -0.46 -25.28 50.18
CA VAL A 371 -0.44 -24.26 51.23
C VAL A 371 -0.33 -24.95 52.60
N GLY A 372 0.56 -24.46 53.44
CA GLY A 372 0.87 -25.01 54.76
C GLY A 372 2.03 -26.00 54.79
N GLU A 373 2.53 -26.49 53.65
CA GLU A 373 3.69 -27.40 53.58
C GLU A 373 5.00 -26.62 53.80
N TYR A 374 5.92 -27.19 54.60
CA TYR A 374 7.27 -26.70 54.79
C TYR A 374 8.18 -27.27 53.71
N VAL A 375 8.79 -26.40 52.94
CA VAL A 375 9.53 -26.77 51.72
C VAL A 375 10.85 -26.03 51.63
N ARG A 376 11.79 -26.62 50.90
CA ARG A 376 13.02 -25.97 50.48
C ARG A 376 13.07 -25.92 48.92
N ILE A 377 13.18 -24.73 48.41
CA ILE A 377 13.21 -24.43 46.97
C ILE A 377 14.55 -23.79 46.65
N GLY A 378 15.49 -24.56 46.07
CA GLY A 378 16.88 -24.13 46.01
C GLY A 378 17.46 -23.83 47.37
N ASP A 379 17.88 -22.58 47.59
CA ASP A 379 18.45 -22.10 48.86
C ASP A 379 17.40 -21.49 49.83
N ASN A 380 16.16 -21.40 49.41
CA ASN A 380 15.09 -20.78 50.21
C ASN A 380 14.25 -21.85 50.95
N GLU A 381 14.15 -21.73 52.27
CA GLU A 381 13.33 -22.61 53.12
C GLU A 381 12.17 -21.84 53.75
N GLY A 382 11.03 -22.50 53.84
CA GLY A 382 9.90 -21.92 54.57
C GLY A 382 8.56 -22.63 54.31
N THR A 383 7.50 -22.11 54.91
CA THR A 383 6.13 -22.60 54.75
C THR A 383 5.46 -21.93 53.59
N VAL A 384 4.82 -22.71 52.69
CA VAL A 384 4.04 -22.18 51.57
C VAL A 384 2.80 -21.46 52.14
N VAL A 385 2.72 -20.17 51.95
CA VAL A 385 1.58 -19.34 52.41
C VAL A 385 0.52 -19.22 51.32
N LYS A 386 0.97 -19.06 50.05
CA LYS A 386 0.08 -18.84 48.91
C LYS A 386 0.67 -19.40 47.62
N LEU A 387 -0.15 -20.13 46.89
CA LEU A 387 0.12 -20.54 45.51
C LEU A 387 -0.70 -19.62 44.59
N GLY A 388 0.00 -18.79 43.81
CA GLY A 388 -0.62 -17.92 42.82
C GLY A 388 -0.38 -18.46 41.41
N MET A 389 -1.01 -17.85 40.40
CA MET A 389 -0.87 -18.24 39.01
C MET A 389 0.55 -18.03 38.49
N PHE A 390 1.23 -16.96 38.89
CA PHE A 390 2.57 -16.60 38.39
C PHE A 390 3.65 -16.73 39.48
N THR A 391 3.27 -16.60 40.75
CA THR A 391 4.20 -16.59 41.88
C THR A 391 3.66 -17.41 43.04
N THR A 392 4.58 -18.01 43.77
CA THR A 392 4.32 -18.70 45.05
C THR A 392 4.96 -17.91 46.17
N THR A 393 4.22 -17.68 47.29
CA THR A 393 4.73 -17.00 48.48
C THR A 393 5.06 -18.03 49.56
N VAL A 394 6.29 -17.95 50.07
CA VAL A 394 6.84 -18.83 51.11
C VAL A 394 7.25 -17.94 52.29
N ARG A 395 6.86 -18.32 53.53
CA ARG A 395 7.26 -17.61 54.75
C ARG A 395 8.43 -18.35 55.40
N THR A 396 9.54 -17.66 55.58
CA THR A 396 10.74 -18.18 56.22
C THR A 396 10.55 -18.37 57.73
N GLY A 397 11.47 -19.11 58.37
CA GLY A 397 11.48 -19.23 59.83
C GLY A 397 11.69 -17.92 60.61
N LEU A 398 12.22 -16.89 59.94
CA LEU A 398 12.38 -15.54 60.50
C LEU A 398 11.13 -14.68 60.32
N GLY A 399 10.06 -15.20 59.68
CA GLY A 399 8.81 -14.50 59.43
C GLY A 399 8.78 -13.66 58.14
N GLU A 400 9.84 -13.69 57.35
CA GLU A 400 9.91 -12.98 56.07
C GLU A 400 9.07 -13.70 55.00
N GLU A 401 8.39 -12.94 54.13
CA GLU A 401 7.67 -13.49 52.98
C GLU A 401 8.50 -13.37 51.71
N LEU A 402 8.89 -14.50 51.17
CA LEU A 402 9.59 -14.62 49.89
C LEU A 402 8.59 -14.90 48.80
N THR A 403 8.59 -14.06 47.77
CA THR A 403 7.77 -14.29 46.55
C THR A 403 8.65 -14.85 45.44
N LEU A 404 8.42 -16.11 45.09
CA LEU A 404 9.19 -16.85 44.11
C LEU A 404 8.40 -17.00 42.82
N PRO A 405 8.97 -16.69 41.64
CA PRO A 405 8.36 -16.99 40.36
C PRO A 405 8.11 -18.48 40.19
N ASN A 406 6.94 -18.89 39.70
CA ASN A 406 6.59 -20.32 39.58
C ASN A 406 7.52 -21.06 38.59
N SER A 407 8.01 -20.38 37.54
CA SER A 407 8.99 -20.96 36.61
C SER A 407 10.33 -21.31 37.27
N MET A 408 10.74 -20.54 38.29
CA MET A 408 11.92 -20.84 39.09
C MET A 408 11.70 -22.11 39.93
N ILE A 409 10.53 -22.26 40.53
CA ILE A 409 10.20 -23.43 41.38
C ILE A 409 10.19 -24.71 40.54
N THR A 410 9.59 -24.69 39.35
CA THR A 410 9.55 -25.87 38.45
C THR A 410 10.91 -26.20 37.81
N GLY A 411 11.79 -25.21 37.72
CA GLY A 411 13.18 -25.36 37.20
C GLY A 411 14.22 -25.71 38.27
N THR A 412 13.85 -25.76 39.53
CA THR A 412 14.79 -25.99 40.65
C THR A 412 14.39 -27.22 41.49
N VAL A 413 15.35 -27.84 42.09
CA VAL A 413 15.10 -28.97 43.00
C VAL A 413 14.30 -28.48 44.22
N THR A 414 13.11 -29.03 44.38
CA THR A 414 12.23 -28.72 45.51
C THR A 414 12.19 -29.94 46.48
N ARG A 415 12.49 -29.72 47.76
CA ARG A 415 12.35 -30.70 48.83
C ARG A 415 11.15 -30.34 49.68
N ASN A 416 10.26 -31.32 49.86
CA ASN A 416 9.05 -31.13 50.70
C ASN A 416 9.22 -31.92 52.00
N TYR A 417 9.46 -31.23 53.07
CA TYR A 417 9.70 -31.86 54.38
C TYR A 417 8.41 -32.32 55.06
N SER A 418 7.29 -31.66 54.77
CA SER A 418 6.00 -32.02 55.37
C SER A 418 5.47 -33.39 54.94
N ARG A 419 5.79 -33.81 53.73
CA ARG A 419 5.34 -35.11 53.19
C ARG A 419 6.16 -36.31 53.69
N THR A 420 7.40 -36.08 54.02
CA THR A 420 8.28 -37.13 54.53
C THR A 420 7.82 -37.64 55.91
N VAL A 421 7.23 -36.78 56.72
CA VAL A 421 6.71 -37.11 58.06
C VAL A 421 5.42 -37.96 57.99
N GLN A 422 4.64 -37.86 56.91
CA GLN A 422 3.37 -38.61 56.78
C GLN A 422 3.49 -39.98 56.09
N GLY A 423 4.60 -40.29 55.48
CA GLY A 423 4.73 -41.48 54.60
C GLY A 423 5.72 -42.58 55.04
N ALA A 424 6.65 -42.29 55.89
CA ALA A 424 7.63 -43.29 56.37
C ALA A 424 7.97 -42.98 57.81
N GLY A 425 7.52 -43.85 58.66
CA GLY A 425 7.99 -43.82 60.06
C GLY A 425 9.48 -44.07 60.09
N TYR A 426 10.28 -43.03 60.21
CA TYR A 426 11.65 -43.07 60.71
C TYR A 426 11.75 -41.99 61.81
#